data_4a06b38f61c417236587ee96af9cc2a6
#
_entry.id   4a06b38f61c417236587ee96af9cc2a6
#
_cell.length_a   1.000
_cell.length_b   1.000
_cell.length_c   1.000
_cell.angle_alpha   90.00
_cell.angle_beta   90.00
_cell.angle_gamma   90.00
#
_symmetry.space_group_name_H-M   'P 1'
#
loop_
_entity.id
_entity.type
_entity.pdbx_description
1 polymer ?
#
loop_
_entity_poly.entity_id
_entity_poly.type
_entity_poly.pdbx_seq_one_letter_code
_entity_poly.pdbx_strand_id
1 'polypeptide(L)'
;MAQKKKSLMHAKKLSLKKTKKNNAIRINLALNYGSKEEIVDACRKFVFEKNKKLDIKNFQKELYTKSIPDPDILIRTGGTRRLSNFLLWQLAYAEIFFIDKLWPDFN
;
A
#
# COMPACT_ATOMS: atom_id res chain seq x y z
N MET A 1 -14.81 -12.86 -14.04
CA MET A 1 -14.35 -11.85 -13.04
C MET A 1 -14.80 -12.15 -11.61
N ALA A 2 -16.07 -12.40 -11.33
CA ALA A 2 -16.57 -12.65 -9.96
C ALA A 2 -15.95 -13.88 -9.29
N GLN A 3 -15.70 -14.96 -10.00
CA GLN A 3 -15.12 -16.20 -9.48
C GLN A 3 -13.65 -16.04 -9.06
N LYS A 4 -12.86 -15.30 -9.86
CA LYS A 4 -11.46 -14.96 -9.55
C LYS A 4 -11.35 -14.07 -8.31
N LYS A 5 -12.28 -13.14 -8.11
CA LYS A 5 -12.38 -12.27 -6.95
C LYS A 5 -12.74 -13.04 -5.67
N LYS A 6 -13.65 -14.03 -5.76
CA LYS A 6 -14.00 -14.92 -4.65
C LYS A 6 -12.82 -15.80 -4.22
N SER A 7 -12.07 -16.38 -5.18
CA SER A 7 -10.89 -17.20 -4.92
C SER A 7 -9.79 -16.41 -4.22
N LEU A 8 -9.51 -15.18 -4.66
CA LEU A 8 -8.51 -14.30 -4.05
C LEU A 8 -8.89 -13.90 -2.62
N MET A 9 -10.17 -13.61 -2.36
CA MET A 9 -10.67 -13.30 -1.01
C MET A 9 -10.57 -14.51 -0.09
N HIS A 10 -10.82 -15.71 -0.60
CA HIS A 10 -10.68 -16.95 0.18
C HIS A 10 -9.23 -17.20 0.57
N ALA A 11 -8.29 -17.10 -0.38
CA ALA A 11 -6.86 -17.23 -0.14
C ALA A 11 -6.36 -16.21 0.90
N LYS A 12 -6.81 -14.96 0.81
CA LYS A 12 -6.51 -13.90 1.79
C LYS A 12 -6.98 -14.28 3.21
N LYS A 13 -8.21 -14.74 3.37
CA LYS A 13 -8.76 -15.17 4.67
C LYS A 13 -7.97 -16.32 5.27
N LEU A 14 -7.61 -17.32 4.46
CA LEU A 14 -6.86 -18.49 4.91
C LEU A 14 -5.45 -18.10 5.36
N SER A 15 -4.77 -17.27 4.60
CA SER A 15 -3.43 -16.76 4.93
C SER A 15 -3.44 -15.97 6.24
N LEU A 16 -4.38 -15.04 6.42
CA LEU A 16 -4.54 -14.26 7.65
C LEU A 16 -4.77 -15.17 8.88
N LYS A 17 -5.59 -16.21 8.73
CA LYS A 17 -5.85 -17.17 9.82
C LYS A 17 -4.60 -17.93 10.21
N LYS A 18 -3.82 -18.43 9.24
CA LYS A 18 -2.59 -19.20 9.48
C LYS A 18 -1.47 -18.36 10.09
N THR A 19 -1.37 -17.08 9.73
CA THR A 19 -0.26 -16.20 10.16
C THR A 19 -0.60 -15.31 11.36
N LYS A 20 -1.81 -15.41 11.91
CA LYS A 20 -2.31 -14.53 12.99
C LYS A 20 -1.40 -14.45 14.21
N LYS A 21 -0.66 -15.51 14.52
CA LYS A 21 0.24 -15.60 15.67
C LYS A 21 1.69 -15.26 15.34
N ASN A 22 2.01 -14.98 14.08
CA ASN A 22 3.37 -14.66 13.64
C ASN A 22 3.64 -13.17 13.86
N ASN A 23 4.78 -12.83 14.43
CA ASN A 23 5.16 -11.45 14.78
C ASN A 23 6.52 -11.04 14.20
N ALA A 24 7.24 -11.95 13.54
CA ALA A 24 8.58 -11.67 13.00
C ALA A 24 8.55 -10.72 11.80
N ILE A 25 7.56 -10.88 10.90
CA ILE A 25 7.43 -10.08 9.68
C ILE A 25 5.96 -9.76 9.46
N ARG A 26 5.67 -8.51 9.07
CA ARG A 26 4.36 -8.08 8.58
C ARG A 26 4.39 -7.94 7.06
N ILE A 27 3.56 -8.70 6.37
CA ILE A 27 3.37 -8.60 4.92
C ILE A 27 2.05 -7.87 4.64
N ASN A 28 2.09 -6.79 3.87
CA ASN A 28 0.92 -6.04 3.43
C ASN A 28 0.77 -6.21 1.92
N LEU A 29 -0.37 -6.75 1.48
CA LEU A 29 -0.68 -6.93 0.06
C LEU A 29 -1.61 -5.81 -0.40
N ALA A 30 -1.13 -4.97 -1.30
CA ALA A 30 -1.92 -3.92 -1.95
C ALA A 30 -2.64 -4.50 -3.17
N LEU A 31 -3.92 -4.83 -3.03
CA LEU A 31 -4.76 -5.37 -4.10
C LEU A 31 -5.78 -4.33 -4.53
N ASN A 32 -5.84 -4.05 -5.84
CA ASN A 32 -6.72 -3.02 -6.40
C ASN A 32 -6.50 -1.65 -5.72
N TYR A 33 -5.24 -1.28 -5.54
CA TYR A 33 -4.81 -0.06 -4.88
C TYR A 33 -4.40 1.01 -5.91
N GLY A 34 -4.76 2.26 -5.63
CA GLY A 34 -4.29 3.43 -6.35
C GLY A 34 -4.05 4.57 -5.36
N SER A 35 -2.88 5.21 -5.45
CA SER A 35 -2.51 6.25 -4.49
C SER A 35 -3.31 7.54 -4.68
N LYS A 36 -3.66 7.91 -5.91
CA LYS A 36 -4.51 9.08 -6.18
C LYS A 36 -5.88 8.91 -5.55
N GLU A 37 -6.47 7.73 -5.68
CA GLU A 37 -7.75 7.37 -5.09
C GLU A 37 -7.68 7.41 -3.56
N GLU A 38 -6.62 6.87 -2.98
CA GLU A 38 -6.36 6.92 -1.53
C GLU A 38 -6.29 8.36 -1.02
N ILE A 39 -5.55 9.22 -1.72
CA ILE A 39 -5.40 10.64 -1.36
C ILE A 39 -6.76 11.36 -1.41
N VAL A 40 -7.54 11.14 -2.46
CA VAL A 40 -8.89 11.73 -2.59
C VAL A 40 -9.81 11.25 -1.48
N ASP A 41 -9.77 9.96 -1.15
CA ASP A 41 -10.56 9.40 -0.05
C ASP A 41 -10.13 9.95 1.32
N ALA A 42 -8.81 10.14 1.54
CA ALA A 42 -8.30 10.80 2.74
C ALA A 42 -8.78 12.25 2.85
N CYS A 43 -8.76 13.02 1.73
CA CYS A 43 -9.30 14.37 1.68
C CYS A 43 -10.79 14.40 2.03
N ARG A 44 -11.60 13.51 1.48
CA ARG A 44 -13.04 13.42 1.78
C ARG A 44 -13.27 13.20 3.28
N LYS A 45 -12.58 12.24 3.88
CA LYS A 45 -12.68 11.97 5.33
C LYS A 45 -12.31 13.21 6.14
N PHE A 46 -11.23 13.87 5.74
CA PHE A 46 -10.74 15.05 6.43
C PHE A 46 -11.75 16.21 6.42
N VAL A 47 -12.42 16.46 5.29
CA VAL A 47 -13.44 17.51 5.13
C VAL A 47 -14.67 17.25 6.01
N PHE A 48 -15.04 15.99 6.24
CA PHE A 48 -16.19 15.64 7.10
C PHE A 48 -15.88 15.77 8.60
N GLU A 49 -14.61 15.71 8.99
CA GLU A 49 -14.19 15.90 10.39
C GLU A 49 -14.00 17.40 10.71
N LYS A 50 -15.08 18.08 11.02
CA LYS A 50 -15.06 19.49 11.47
C LYS A 50 -14.13 19.61 12.69
N ASN A 51 -13.22 20.59 12.67
CA ASN A 51 -12.26 20.93 13.73
C ASN A 51 -10.90 20.20 13.71
N LYS A 52 -10.55 19.48 12.67
CA LYS A 52 -9.23 18.89 12.52
C LYS A 52 -8.28 19.86 11.80
N LYS A 53 -7.16 20.21 12.43
CA LYS A 53 -6.14 21.03 11.78
C LYS A 53 -5.54 20.26 10.61
N LEU A 54 -5.53 20.87 9.41
CA LEU A 54 -4.90 20.28 8.24
C LEU A 54 -3.37 20.47 8.34
N ASP A 55 -2.69 19.39 8.65
CA ASP A 55 -1.25 19.25 8.63
C ASP A 55 -0.87 17.84 8.18
N ILE A 56 0.41 17.62 7.86
CA ILE A 56 0.92 16.34 7.37
C ILE A 56 0.57 15.19 8.31
N LYS A 57 0.80 15.38 9.61
CA LYS A 57 0.58 14.35 10.64
C LYS A 57 -0.88 13.92 10.74
N ASN A 58 -1.80 14.88 10.68
CA ASN A 58 -3.22 14.59 10.76
C ASN A 58 -3.75 14.01 9.45
N PHE A 59 -3.25 14.48 8.31
CA PHE A 59 -3.62 13.92 7.01
C PHE A 59 -3.16 12.46 6.85
N GLN A 60 -1.95 12.13 7.27
CA GLN A 60 -1.44 10.74 7.24
C GLN A 60 -2.33 9.75 8.00
N LYS A 61 -3.02 10.19 9.05
CA LYS A 61 -3.95 9.33 9.80
C LYS A 61 -5.19 8.92 9.01
N GLU A 62 -5.48 9.58 7.90
CA GLU A 62 -6.60 9.25 7.03
C GLU A 62 -6.22 8.33 5.86
N LEU A 63 -4.92 8.15 5.61
CA LEU A 63 -4.43 7.23 4.60
C LEU A 63 -4.71 5.77 4.99
N TYR A 64 -4.77 4.88 3.99
CA TYR A 64 -4.95 3.44 4.22
C TYR A 64 -3.78 2.82 4.99
N THR A 65 -2.60 3.45 4.89
CA THR A 65 -1.35 3.04 5.54
C THR A 65 -1.13 3.63 6.92
N LYS A 66 -2.11 4.27 7.53
CA LYS A 66 -2.01 5.00 8.81
C LYS A 66 -1.36 4.25 9.99
N SER A 67 -1.38 2.91 9.94
CA SER A 67 -0.80 2.03 10.97
C SER A 67 0.48 1.34 10.51
N ILE A 68 1.03 1.75 9.38
CA ILE A 68 2.22 1.17 8.75
C ILE A 68 3.21 2.33 8.60
N PRO A 69 4.50 2.16 8.96
CA PRO A 69 5.52 3.16 8.70
C PRO A 69 5.66 3.37 7.18
N ASP A 70 6.07 4.58 6.79
CA ASP A 70 6.42 4.84 5.40
C ASP A 70 7.61 3.95 4.99
N PRO A 71 7.67 3.48 3.75
CA PRO A 71 8.74 2.60 3.29
C PRO A 71 10.06 3.36 3.13
N ASP A 72 11.14 2.76 3.57
CA ASP A 72 12.50 3.27 3.34
C ASP A 72 12.99 2.94 1.93
N ILE A 73 12.53 1.83 1.36
CA ILE A 73 12.98 1.30 0.08
C ILE A 73 11.79 0.88 -0.78
N LEU A 74 11.81 1.28 -2.05
CA LEU A 74 10.97 0.75 -3.10
C LEU A 74 11.84 -0.03 -4.10
N ILE A 75 11.51 -1.29 -4.33
CA ILE A 75 12.10 -2.10 -5.39
C ILE A 75 11.03 -2.39 -6.44
N ARG A 76 11.24 -1.93 -7.66
CA ARG A 76 10.39 -2.24 -8.79
C ARG A 76 11.12 -3.10 -9.80
N THR A 77 10.64 -4.31 -10.01
CA THR A 77 11.14 -5.27 -11.00
C THR A 77 10.41 -5.15 -12.34
N GLY A 78 10.94 -5.75 -13.39
CA GLY A 78 10.29 -5.83 -14.70
C GLY A 78 10.62 -4.70 -15.67
N GLY A 79 11.72 -3.97 -15.46
CA GLY A 79 12.27 -2.99 -16.41
C GLY A 79 11.47 -1.69 -16.59
N THR A 80 10.36 -1.53 -15.88
CA THR A 80 9.53 -0.31 -15.96
C THR A 80 9.98 0.71 -14.90
N ARG A 81 10.30 1.93 -15.33
CA ARG A 81 10.84 2.98 -14.47
C ARG A 81 9.80 4.06 -14.16
N ARG A 82 8.73 3.68 -13.47
CA ARG A 82 7.64 4.57 -13.03
C ARG A 82 6.94 3.99 -11.81
N LEU A 83 6.27 4.83 -11.02
CA LEU A 83 5.56 4.42 -9.81
C LEU A 83 4.19 3.81 -10.09
N SER A 84 3.58 4.10 -11.23
CA SER A 84 2.26 3.59 -11.64
C SER A 84 1.17 3.77 -10.57
N ASN A 85 1.10 4.96 -9.99
CA ASN A 85 0.10 5.30 -8.97
C ASN A 85 0.22 4.46 -7.67
N PHE A 86 1.45 4.01 -7.32
CA PHE A 86 1.69 3.22 -6.12
C PHE A 86 2.35 4.06 -5.04
N LEU A 87 1.73 4.16 -3.87
CA LEU A 87 2.21 4.79 -2.62
C LEU A 87 2.86 6.18 -2.83
N LEU A 88 2.28 7.07 -3.67
CA LEU A 88 2.88 8.35 -4.03
C LEU A 88 3.20 9.24 -2.82
N TRP A 89 2.33 9.26 -1.81
CA TRP A 89 2.54 10.00 -0.59
C TRP A 89 3.64 9.38 0.27
N GLN A 90 3.57 8.07 0.47
CA GLN A 90 4.42 7.35 1.41
C GLN A 90 5.86 7.18 0.91
N LEU A 91 6.07 7.25 -0.42
CA LEU A 91 7.40 7.13 -1.04
C LEU A 91 8.19 8.43 -1.11
N ALA A 92 7.70 9.50 -0.49
CA ALA A 92 8.32 10.83 -0.61
C ALA A 92 9.81 10.88 -0.23
N TYR A 93 10.25 10.00 0.67
CA TYR A 93 11.64 9.90 1.15
C TYR A 93 12.26 8.52 0.93
N ALA A 94 11.59 7.64 0.18
CA ALA A 94 12.09 6.28 -0.05
C ALA A 94 13.21 6.26 -1.10
N GLU A 95 14.20 5.39 -0.91
CA GLU A 95 15.16 5.04 -1.94
C GLU A 95 14.49 4.16 -3.00
N ILE A 96 14.65 4.50 -4.29
CA ILE A 96 13.93 3.84 -5.37
C ILE A 96 14.91 3.05 -6.25
N PHE A 97 14.70 1.75 -6.34
CA PHE A 97 15.48 0.84 -7.18
C PHE A 97 14.62 0.28 -8.31
N PHE A 98 15.02 0.51 -9.55
CA PHE A 98 14.42 -0.07 -10.73
C PHE A 98 15.31 -1.21 -11.25
N ILE A 99 14.75 -2.40 -11.36
CA ILE A 99 15.46 -3.64 -11.71
C ILE A 99 14.83 -4.23 -12.97
N ASP A 100 15.67 -4.56 -13.95
CA ASP A 100 15.20 -5.08 -15.24
C ASP A 100 14.72 -6.54 -15.16
N LYS A 101 15.17 -7.30 -14.14
CA LYS A 101 14.71 -8.68 -13.92
C LYS A 101 13.21 -8.73 -13.61
N LEU A 102 12.55 -9.76 -14.07
CA LEU A 102 11.17 -10.09 -13.68
C LEU A 102 11.14 -10.58 -12.24
N TRP A 103 10.00 -10.42 -11.58
CA TRP A 103 9.85 -10.83 -10.17
C TRP A 103 10.24 -12.30 -9.89
N PRO A 104 9.87 -13.30 -10.73
CA PRO A 104 10.24 -14.68 -10.46
C PRO A 104 11.76 -14.95 -10.48
N ASP A 105 12.52 -14.11 -11.20
CA ASP A 105 13.97 -14.25 -11.35
C ASP A 105 14.76 -13.35 -10.40
N PHE A 106 14.05 -12.62 -9.55
CA PHE A 106 14.64 -11.73 -8.56
C PHE A 106 15.07 -12.52 -7.33
N ASN A 107 16.37 -12.65 -7.11
CA ASN A 107 17.01 -13.37 -6.02
C ASN A 107 18.22 -12.59 -5.48
#